data_977db3bf5d006fe56ad4e0f1857a25a9
#
_entry.id   977db3bf5d006fe56ad4e0f1857a25a9
#
_cell.length_a   1.000
_cell.length_b   1.000
_cell.length_c   1.000
_cell.angle_alpha   90.00
_cell.angle_beta   90.00
_cell.angle_gamma   90.00
#
_symmetry.space_group_name_H-M   'P 1'
#
loop_
_entity.id
_entity.type
_entity.pdbx_description
1 polymer ?
#
loop_
_entity_poly.entity_id
_entity_poly.type
_entity_poly.pdbx_seq_one_letter_code
_entity_poly.pdbx_strand_id
1 'polypeptide(L)'
;MKIIRINKNGSMNELDLKIPKNCLNVLKKNSISCGNGNIKELYFWKYDEKNIKCYGWYDGESGFENKHELAPNGTSSFLEEDSSSKLLFGDLFILCIDNEKIYQNFGVDDYSMFYDIINEGFDDCSDSEDEDSFDSGEEDAEEDVDYNPNNGNSDSDEYEDDCNEFNENELLDTDNNIY
;
A
#
# COMPACT_ATOMS: atom_id res chain seq x y z
N MET A 1 5.69 3.40 -27.14
CA MET A 1 4.50 3.32 -26.32
C MET A 1 4.77 4.08 -25.02
N LYS A 2 3.89 4.98 -24.67
CA LYS A 2 3.97 5.73 -23.40
C LYS A 2 3.55 4.86 -22.22
N ILE A 3 4.35 4.88 -21.16
CA ILE A 3 4.06 4.32 -19.84
C ILE A 3 4.49 5.33 -18.77
N ILE A 4 4.10 5.11 -17.53
CA ILE A 4 4.48 5.98 -16.43
C ILE A 4 5.48 5.25 -15.54
N ARG A 5 6.55 5.94 -15.15
CA ARG A 5 7.39 5.58 -14.03
C ARG A 5 7.14 6.55 -12.89
N ILE A 6 6.79 6.01 -11.74
CA ILE A 6 6.66 6.75 -10.49
C ILE A 6 7.94 6.52 -9.71
N ASN A 7 8.74 7.55 -9.57
CA ASN A 7 9.99 7.48 -8.83
C ASN A 7 9.72 7.26 -7.33
N LYS A 8 10.72 6.76 -6.62
CA LYS A 8 10.67 6.55 -5.16
C LYS A 8 10.14 7.76 -4.36
N ASN A 9 10.40 8.98 -4.81
CA ASN A 9 9.94 10.20 -4.16
C ASN A 9 8.48 10.59 -4.49
N GLY A 10 7.76 9.77 -5.25
CA GLY A 10 6.39 10.00 -5.70
C GLY A 10 6.26 10.79 -7.00
N SER A 11 7.34 11.33 -7.58
CA SER A 11 7.26 12.05 -8.84
C SER A 11 7.04 11.12 -10.03
N MET A 12 6.20 11.53 -10.97
CA MET A 12 5.83 10.76 -12.15
C MET A 12 6.57 11.26 -13.39
N ASN A 13 6.99 10.32 -14.22
CA ASN A 13 7.64 10.58 -15.51
C ASN A 13 7.06 9.67 -16.60
N GLU A 14 6.78 10.25 -17.76
CA GLU A 14 6.45 9.46 -18.95
C GLU A 14 7.70 8.85 -19.57
N LEU A 15 7.63 7.59 -19.93
CA LEU A 15 8.67 6.87 -20.67
C LEU A 15 8.11 6.36 -21.99
N ASP A 16 8.84 6.59 -23.07
CA ASP A 16 8.55 5.99 -24.37
C ASP A 16 9.36 4.70 -24.55
N LEU A 17 8.72 3.55 -24.41
CA LEU A 17 9.38 2.25 -24.44
C LEU A 17 8.72 1.30 -25.45
N LYS A 18 9.53 0.41 -26.01
CA LYS A 18 9.02 -0.78 -26.72
C LYS A 18 8.80 -1.88 -25.70
N ILE A 19 7.53 -2.16 -25.40
CA ILE A 19 7.16 -3.16 -24.39
C ILE A 19 6.91 -4.51 -25.07
N PRO A 20 7.73 -5.53 -24.81
CA PRO A 20 7.49 -6.90 -25.25
C PRO A 20 6.38 -7.55 -24.40
N LYS A 21 5.90 -8.72 -24.84
CA LYS A 21 4.90 -9.49 -24.06
C LYS A 21 5.36 -9.75 -22.61
N ASN A 22 6.65 -9.98 -22.38
CA ASN A 22 7.24 -10.00 -21.04
C ASN A 22 7.92 -8.66 -20.77
N CYS A 23 7.21 -7.74 -20.14
CA CYS A 23 7.67 -6.37 -19.87
C CYS A 23 8.69 -6.27 -18.72
N LEU A 24 8.75 -7.25 -17.81
CA LEU A 24 9.46 -7.14 -16.53
C LEU A 24 10.93 -6.74 -16.67
N ASN A 25 11.64 -7.35 -17.62
CA ASN A 25 13.05 -7.03 -17.86
C ASN A 25 13.26 -5.60 -18.39
N VAL A 26 12.33 -5.11 -19.20
CA VAL A 26 12.40 -3.74 -19.75
C VAL A 26 12.12 -2.74 -18.63
N LEU A 27 11.11 -3.00 -17.78
CA LEU A 27 10.80 -2.16 -16.64
C LEU A 27 11.96 -2.10 -15.66
N LYS A 28 12.54 -3.27 -15.29
CA LYS A 28 13.69 -3.32 -14.38
C LYS A 28 14.89 -2.53 -14.91
N LYS A 29 15.18 -2.58 -16.21
CA LYS A 29 16.29 -1.82 -16.85
C LYS A 29 16.06 -0.31 -16.84
N ASN A 30 14.81 0.13 -16.78
CA ASN A 30 14.43 1.54 -16.75
C ASN A 30 14.14 2.06 -15.35
N SER A 31 14.35 1.26 -14.31
CA SER A 31 14.28 1.68 -12.91
C SER A 31 15.54 2.45 -12.53
N ILE A 32 15.36 3.53 -11.77
CA ILE A 32 16.44 4.28 -11.11
C ILE A 32 16.65 3.72 -9.70
N SER A 33 15.55 3.38 -9.03
CA SER A 33 15.54 2.80 -7.68
C SER A 33 14.79 1.48 -7.69
N CYS A 34 15.34 0.45 -7.07
CA CYS A 34 14.75 -0.88 -7.00
C CYS A 34 14.49 -1.28 -5.55
N GLY A 35 13.49 -2.12 -5.35
CA GLY A 35 13.34 -2.89 -4.12
C GLY A 35 14.11 -4.21 -4.17
N ASN A 36 13.86 -5.09 -3.22
CA ASN A 36 14.49 -6.40 -3.13
C ASN A 36 13.91 -7.40 -4.15
N GLY A 37 14.76 -8.24 -4.70
CA GLY A 37 14.38 -9.32 -5.59
C GLY A 37 14.00 -8.88 -7.00
N ASN A 38 12.95 -9.48 -7.53
CA ASN A 38 12.50 -9.23 -8.90
C ASN A 38 11.28 -8.32 -8.92
N ILE A 39 11.25 -7.43 -9.93
CA ILE A 39 10.05 -6.65 -10.24
C ILE A 39 8.88 -7.59 -10.58
N LYS A 40 7.69 -7.29 -10.10
CA LYS A 40 6.47 -8.08 -10.29
C LYS A 40 5.29 -7.19 -10.65
N GLU A 41 4.23 -7.79 -11.19
CA GLU A 41 2.91 -7.18 -11.21
C GLU A 41 2.40 -7.16 -9.77
N LEU A 42 2.08 -5.97 -9.27
CA LEU A 42 1.64 -5.77 -7.89
C LEU A 42 0.12 -5.69 -7.82
N TYR A 43 -0.45 -4.79 -8.62
CA TYR A 43 -1.88 -4.52 -8.62
C TYR A 43 -2.40 -4.29 -10.04
N PHE A 44 -3.69 -4.51 -10.21
CA PHE A 44 -4.41 -4.08 -11.40
C PHE A 44 -5.78 -3.52 -11.03
N TRP A 45 -6.25 -2.59 -11.85
CA TRP A 45 -7.57 -1.99 -11.79
C TRP A 45 -8.29 -2.25 -13.10
N LYS A 46 -9.57 -2.59 -13.04
CA LYS A 46 -10.42 -2.59 -14.21
C LYS A 46 -11.01 -1.19 -14.35
N TYR A 47 -10.77 -0.55 -15.48
CA TYR A 47 -11.25 0.78 -15.78
C TYR A 47 -11.80 0.82 -17.20
N ASP A 48 -13.12 0.93 -17.33
CA ASP A 48 -13.83 0.75 -18.60
C ASP A 48 -13.47 -0.58 -19.28
N GLU A 49 -13.07 -0.52 -20.55
CA GLU A 49 -12.62 -1.68 -21.33
C GLU A 49 -11.10 -1.92 -21.22
N LYS A 50 -10.45 -1.33 -20.24
CA LYS A 50 -9.00 -1.38 -20.04
C LYS A 50 -8.64 -1.97 -18.67
N ASN A 51 -7.41 -2.45 -18.58
CA ASN A 51 -6.80 -2.85 -17.34
C ASN A 51 -5.57 -1.97 -17.09
N ILE A 52 -5.55 -1.26 -16.00
CA ILE A 52 -4.39 -0.48 -15.55
C ILE A 52 -3.61 -1.37 -14.61
N LYS A 53 -2.32 -1.54 -14.86
CA LYS A 53 -1.46 -2.43 -14.10
C LYS A 53 -0.30 -1.68 -13.47
N CYS A 54 -0.03 -1.99 -12.21
CA CYS A 54 1.12 -1.52 -11.47
C CYS A 54 2.17 -2.62 -11.33
N TYR A 55 3.41 -2.30 -11.68
CA TYR A 55 4.57 -3.16 -11.51
C TYR A 55 5.59 -2.49 -10.59
N GLY A 56 6.26 -3.28 -9.75
CA GLY A 56 7.24 -2.77 -8.81
C GLY A 56 7.73 -3.83 -7.84
N TRP A 57 8.05 -3.41 -6.63
CA TRP A 57 8.53 -4.26 -5.53
C TRP A 57 7.70 -4.02 -4.28
N TYR A 58 7.29 -5.09 -3.61
CA TYR A 58 6.61 -5.04 -2.31
C TYR A 58 7.55 -5.36 -1.14
N ASP A 59 8.85 -5.52 -1.41
CA ASP A 59 9.90 -5.72 -0.42
C ASP A 59 11.11 -4.85 -0.77
N GLY A 60 11.78 -4.32 0.24
CA GLY A 60 12.91 -3.42 0.07
C GLY A 60 13.51 -2.99 1.41
N GLU A 61 14.61 -2.27 1.31
CA GLU A 61 15.29 -1.72 2.49
C GLU A 61 14.63 -0.42 2.95
N SER A 62 14.71 -0.15 4.24
CA SER A 62 14.27 1.11 4.84
C SER A 62 14.89 2.32 4.14
N GLY A 63 14.08 3.32 3.80
CA GLY A 63 14.48 4.50 3.04
C GLY A 63 14.36 4.35 1.51
N PHE A 64 13.93 3.19 1.02
CA PHE A 64 13.62 2.94 -0.39
C PHE A 64 12.11 2.82 -0.65
N GLU A 65 11.29 3.13 0.33
CA GLU A 65 9.84 3.15 0.19
C GLU A 65 9.41 4.16 -0.88
N ASN A 66 8.46 3.77 -1.73
CA ASN A 66 7.84 4.69 -2.67
C ASN A 66 6.83 5.57 -1.92
N LYS A 67 6.92 6.88 -2.13
CA LYS A 67 6.06 7.86 -1.46
C LYS A 67 4.75 8.15 -2.19
N HIS A 68 4.51 7.48 -3.31
CA HIS A 68 3.26 7.63 -4.05
C HIS A 68 2.20 6.73 -3.44
N GLU A 69 1.06 7.31 -3.17
CA GLU A 69 -0.14 6.59 -2.80
C GLU A 69 -0.84 6.10 -4.07
N LEU A 70 -1.05 4.79 -4.17
CA LEU A 70 -1.76 4.22 -5.31
C LEU A 70 -3.26 4.46 -5.18
N ALA A 71 -3.97 4.47 -6.31
CA ALA A 71 -5.42 4.46 -6.31
C ALA A 71 -5.94 3.28 -5.49
N PRO A 72 -7.00 3.47 -4.70
CA PRO A 72 -7.55 2.42 -3.85
C PRO A 72 -8.16 1.27 -4.67
N ASN A 73 -8.48 0.16 -4.00
CA ASN A 73 -9.15 -1.02 -4.55
C ASN A 73 -8.39 -1.71 -5.71
N GLY A 74 -7.08 -1.53 -5.81
CA GLY A 74 -6.27 -2.32 -6.73
C GLY A 74 -6.29 -3.80 -6.34
N THR A 75 -6.64 -4.67 -7.29
CA THR A 75 -6.69 -6.11 -7.09
C THR A 75 -5.29 -6.72 -7.22
N SER A 76 -4.87 -7.52 -6.24
CA SER A 76 -3.65 -8.30 -6.28
C SER A 76 -3.95 -9.81 -6.23
N SER A 77 -3.13 -10.62 -6.92
CA SER A 77 -3.26 -12.08 -6.88
C SER A 77 -2.51 -12.72 -5.70
N PHE A 78 -1.71 -11.95 -4.95
CA PHE A 78 -0.82 -12.50 -3.90
C PHE A 78 -0.81 -11.67 -2.61
N LEU A 79 -1.57 -10.59 -2.54
CA LEU A 79 -1.79 -9.80 -1.33
C LEU A 79 -3.29 -9.71 -1.08
N GLU A 80 -3.69 -9.81 0.19
CA GLU A 80 -5.09 -9.63 0.62
C GLU A 80 -5.39 -8.18 0.99
N GLU A 81 -4.36 -7.34 1.04
CA GLU A 81 -4.46 -5.93 1.41
C GLU A 81 -4.79 -5.06 0.20
N ASP A 82 -5.48 -3.96 0.44
CA ASP A 82 -5.72 -2.91 -0.55
C ASP A 82 -4.40 -2.33 -1.07
N SER A 83 -4.38 -1.93 -2.35
CA SER A 83 -3.20 -1.34 -2.99
C SER A 83 -2.69 -0.08 -2.31
N SER A 84 -3.57 0.70 -1.69
CA SER A 84 -3.22 1.93 -0.97
C SER A 84 -2.65 1.68 0.43
N SER A 85 -2.92 0.51 1.01
CA SER A 85 -2.51 0.16 2.38
C SER A 85 -1.14 -0.52 2.47
N LYS A 86 -0.59 -1.00 1.34
CA LYS A 86 0.68 -1.73 1.32
C LYS A 86 1.86 -0.82 0.98
N LEU A 87 2.93 -0.94 1.77
CA LEU A 87 4.18 -0.25 1.51
C LEU A 87 4.88 -0.87 0.30
N LEU A 88 5.22 -0.04 -0.68
CA LEU A 88 5.92 -0.42 -1.90
C LEU A 88 7.33 0.21 -1.94
N PHE A 89 8.23 -0.37 -2.72
CA PHE A 89 9.64 0.02 -2.71
C PHE A 89 10.16 0.34 -4.11
N GLY A 90 11.14 1.24 -4.18
CA GLY A 90 11.77 1.64 -5.43
C GLY A 90 10.81 2.37 -6.38
N ASP A 91 11.08 2.26 -7.67
CA ASP A 91 10.22 2.86 -8.71
C ASP A 91 9.04 1.95 -9.03
N LEU A 92 7.88 2.56 -9.29
CA LEU A 92 6.70 1.85 -9.76
C LEU A 92 6.46 2.17 -11.24
N PHE A 93 5.82 1.25 -11.95
CA PHE A 93 5.47 1.43 -13.35
C PHE A 93 3.99 1.19 -13.56
N ILE A 94 3.33 2.15 -14.21
CA ILE A 94 1.92 2.04 -14.56
C ILE A 94 1.80 1.83 -16.07
N LEU A 95 1.11 0.77 -16.44
CA LEU A 95 0.85 0.37 -17.83
C LEU A 95 -0.65 0.16 -18.04
N CYS A 96 -1.12 0.53 -19.21
CA CYS A 96 -2.50 0.28 -19.63
C CYS A 96 -2.55 -0.82 -20.69
N ILE A 97 -3.48 -1.74 -20.54
CA ILE A 97 -3.68 -2.89 -21.42
C ILE A 97 -5.16 -2.99 -21.73
N ASP A 98 -5.53 -3.16 -23.01
CA ASP A 98 -6.93 -3.40 -23.40
C ASP A 98 -7.37 -4.85 -23.14
N ASN A 99 -8.64 -5.13 -23.43
CA ASN A 99 -9.21 -6.47 -23.28
C ASN A 99 -8.58 -7.52 -24.23
N GLU A 100 -7.96 -7.10 -25.33
CA GLU A 100 -7.24 -7.95 -26.27
C GLU A 100 -5.79 -8.22 -25.82
N LYS A 101 -5.40 -7.72 -24.64
CA LYS A 101 -4.04 -7.79 -24.07
C LYS A 101 -3.01 -7.02 -24.88
N ILE A 102 -3.43 -5.96 -25.55
CA ILE A 102 -2.55 -5.05 -26.29
C ILE A 102 -2.25 -3.85 -25.39
N TYR A 103 -0.97 -3.53 -25.25
CA TYR A 103 -0.53 -2.36 -24.50
C TYR A 103 -0.95 -1.05 -25.18
N GLN A 104 -1.53 -0.13 -24.43
CA GLN A 104 -2.00 1.16 -24.87
C GLN A 104 -1.10 2.29 -24.34
N ASN A 105 -1.04 3.42 -25.09
CA ASN A 105 -0.40 4.62 -24.57
C ASN A 105 -1.15 5.09 -23.33
N PHE A 106 -0.41 5.38 -22.27
CA PHE A 106 -0.98 5.83 -21.00
C PHE A 106 0.00 6.82 -20.36
N GLY A 107 -0.37 8.09 -20.36
CA GLY A 107 0.43 9.20 -19.85
C GLY A 107 0.05 9.59 -18.42
N VAL A 108 0.77 10.57 -17.89
CA VAL A 108 0.53 11.10 -16.54
C VAL A 108 -0.87 11.70 -16.42
N ASP A 109 -1.32 12.41 -17.45
CA ASP A 109 -2.65 13.02 -17.46
C ASP A 109 -3.76 11.95 -17.42
N ASP A 110 -3.59 10.86 -18.20
CA ASP A 110 -4.53 9.73 -18.21
C ASP A 110 -4.60 9.06 -16.82
N TYR A 111 -3.44 8.93 -16.16
CA TYR A 111 -3.39 8.34 -14.82
C TYR A 111 -4.02 9.26 -13.76
N SER A 112 -3.80 10.57 -13.86
CA SER A 112 -4.43 11.53 -12.95
C SER A 112 -5.96 11.48 -13.06
N MET A 113 -6.50 11.48 -14.28
CA MET A 113 -7.94 11.32 -14.50
C MET A 113 -8.48 10.00 -13.93
N PHE A 114 -7.78 8.90 -14.16
CA PHE A 114 -8.12 7.60 -13.58
C PHE A 114 -8.13 7.65 -12.05
N TYR A 115 -7.08 8.24 -11.46
CA TYR A 115 -6.92 8.34 -10.01
C TYR A 115 -8.07 9.13 -9.38
N ASP A 116 -8.42 10.27 -9.97
CA ASP A 116 -9.52 11.12 -9.51
C ASP A 116 -10.86 10.38 -9.55
N ILE A 117 -11.16 9.70 -10.66
CA ILE A 117 -12.43 8.95 -10.81
C ILE A 117 -12.55 7.82 -9.77
N ILE A 118 -11.44 7.11 -9.49
CA ILE A 118 -11.47 6.04 -8.49
C ILE A 118 -11.64 6.60 -7.07
N ASN A 119 -11.06 7.77 -6.78
CA ASN A 119 -11.21 8.41 -5.48
C ASN A 119 -12.58 9.09 -5.30
N GLU A 120 -13.11 9.77 -6.31
CA GLU A 120 -14.44 10.41 -6.25
C GLU A 120 -15.55 9.40 -5.93
N GLY A 121 -15.42 8.14 -6.37
CA GLY A 121 -16.35 7.07 -5.99
C GLY A 121 -16.33 6.71 -4.50
N PHE A 122 -15.38 7.22 -3.72
CA PHE A 122 -15.31 7.03 -2.26
C PHE A 122 -15.98 8.18 -1.48
N ASP A 123 -15.96 9.41 -2.01
CA ASP A 123 -16.49 10.56 -1.30
C ASP A 123 -18.04 10.58 -1.30
N ASP A 124 -18.69 9.97 -2.31
CA ASP A 124 -20.15 9.89 -2.40
C ASP A 124 -20.81 8.99 -1.32
N CYS A 125 -20.04 8.27 -0.51
CA CYS A 125 -20.58 7.45 0.57
C CYS A 125 -20.68 8.19 1.92
N SER A 126 -20.26 9.46 2.00
CA SER A 126 -20.19 10.22 3.26
C SER A 126 -21.38 11.14 3.52
N ASP A 127 -22.25 11.41 2.55
CA ASP A 127 -23.39 12.34 2.67
C ASP A 127 -24.74 11.61 2.72
N SER A 128 -24.92 10.68 3.65
CA SER A 128 -26.24 10.47 4.23
C SER A 128 -26.32 11.33 5.49
N GLU A 129 -26.61 12.61 5.30
CA GLU A 129 -27.16 13.44 6.36
C GLU A 129 -28.53 12.84 6.73
N ASP A 130 -28.52 11.93 7.69
CA ASP A 130 -29.71 11.59 8.46
C ASP A 130 -30.07 12.83 9.25
N GLU A 131 -30.87 13.71 8.66
CA GLU A 131 -31.66 14.70 9.39
C GLU A 131 -32.69 13.95 10.24
N ASP A 132 -32.26 13.32 11.32
CA ASP A 132 -33.13 12.97 12.41
C ASP A 132 -33.49 14.26 13.13
N SER A 133 -34.61 14.82 12.72
CA SER A 133 -35.35 15.85 13.47
C SER A 133 -35.73 15.25 14.82
N PHE A 134 -34.90 15.51 15.81
CA PHE A 134 -35.23 15.22 17.19
C PHE A 134 -36.25 16.25 17.68
N ASP A 135 -37.52 15.85 17.67
CA ASP A 135 -38.62 16.51 18.33
C ASP A 135 -38.33 16.58 19.84
N SER A 136 -38.20 17.83 20.35
CA SER A 136 -37.97 18.13 21.74
C SER A 136 -39.28 17.93 22.52
N GLY A 137 -39.37 16.83 23.24
CA GLY A 137 -40.34 16.64 24.31
C GLY A 137 -39.69 16.97 25.66
N GLU A 138 -40.06 18.11 26.21
CA GLU A 138 -39.81 18.46 27.62
C GLU A 138 -40.54 17.47 28.54
N GLU A 139 -39.86 16.90 29.55
CA GLU A 139 -40.45 16.69 30.87
C GLU A 139 -39.36 16.44 31.94
N ASP A 140 -39.48 17.29 32.98
CA ASP A 140 -38.77 17.32 34.24
C ASP A 140 -38.78 15.98 34.98
N ALA A 141 -37.63 15.56 35.52
CA ALA A 141 -37.58 14.90 36.85
C ALA A 141 -36.16 15.02 37.43
N GLU A 142 -36.04 15.82 38.44
CA GLU A 142 -34.91 15.84 39.38
C GLU A 142 -34.86 14.51 40.14
N GLU A 143 -33.72 13.81 40.08
CA GLU A 143 -33.31 12.87 41.13
C GLU A 143 -31.83 13.03 41.42
N ASP A 144 -31.53 13.58 42.57
CA ASP A 144 -30.25 13.59 43.26
C ASP A 144 -29.71 12.16 43.38
N VAL A 145 -28.54 11.87 42.80
CA VAL A 145 -27.78 10.67 43.17
C VAL A 145 -26.39 11.10 43.66
N ASP A 146 -26.26 10.95 44.95
CA ASP A 146 -25.10 11.10 45.81
C ASP A 146 -23.82 10.47 45.20
N TYR A 147 -22.84 11.30 44.90
CA TYR A 147 -21.52 10.86 44.45
C TYR A 147 -20.64 10.57 45.66
N ASN A 148 -20.41 9.33 45.97
CA ASN A 148 -19.46 8.86 46.98
C ASN A 148 -18.09 8.52 46.34
N PRO A 149 -17.04 9.33 46.56
CA PRO A 149 -15.69 9.02 46.08
C PRO A 149 -14.89 8.32 47.20
N ASN A 150 -14.94 7.00 47.24
CA ASN A 150 -13.89 6.27 47.96
C ASN A 150 -13.93 4.78 47.63
N ASN A 151 -13.07 4.35 46.69
CA ASN A 151 -12.38 3.08 46.88
C ASN A 151 -11.12 3.04 45.99
N GLY A 152 -10.00 3.29 46.63
CA GLY A 152 -8.70 3.01 46.05
C GLY A 152 -8.46 1.49 46.03
N ASN A 153 -8.00 1.01 44.94
CA ASN A 153 -7.18 -0.21 44.92
C ASN A 153 -6.11 -0.06 43.85
N SER A 154 -4.91 0.15 44.34
CA SER A 154 -3.67 0.08 43.58
C SER A 154 -3.32 -1.41 43.42
N ASP A 155 -3.32 -1.92 42.20
CA ASP A 155 -2.62 -3.13 41.86
C ASP A 155 -1.51 -2.78 40.89
N SER A 156 -0.30 -2.83 41.42
CA SER A 156 0.96 -2.73 40.73
C SER A 156 1.33 -4.12 40.24
N ASP A 157 1.16 -4.39 38.94
CA ASP A 157 1.75 -5.56 38.32
C ASP A 157 3.16 -5.22 37.83
N GLU A 158 4.14 -5.73 38.56
CA GLU A 158 5.55 -5.82 38.20
C GLU A 158 5.66 -6.78 37.00
N TYR A 159 6.07 -6.24 35.83
CA TYR A 159 6.55 -7.08 34.75
C TYR A 159 8.05 -7.28 34.93
N GLU A 160 8.41 -8.47 35.34
CA GLU A 160 9.79 -8.95 35.36
C GLU A 160 10.33 -9.09 33.92
N ASP A 161 11.37 -8.33 33.65
CA ASP A 161 12.18 -8.30 32.42
C ASP A 161 13.09 -9.55 32.43
N ASP A 162 12.68 -10.60 31.71
CA ASP A 162 13.50 -11.80 31.56
C ASP A 162 14.35 -11.71 30.28
N CYS A 163 15.49 -11.01 30.44
CA CYS A 163 16.56 -10.97 29.46
C CYS A 163 17.20 -12.34 29.34
N ASN A 164 16.77 -13.16 28.36
CA ASN A 164 17.45 -14.38 28.04
C ASN A 164 18.73 -14.10 27.23
N GLU A 165 19.87 -14.21 27.91
CA GLU A 165 21.22 -14.25 27.34
C GLU A 165 21.30 -15.34 26.27
N PHE A 166 21.52 -14.90 25.01
CA PHE A 166 21.88 -15.83 23.93
C PHE A 166 23.38 -16.04 23.96
N ASN A 167 23.77 -17.22 24.37
CA ASN A 167 25.13 -17.71 24.52
C ASN A 167 25.80 -17.88 23.15
N GLU A 168 26.82 -17.06 22.88
CA GLU A 168 27.81 -17.30 21.82
C GLU A 168 28.73 -18.44 22.27
N ASN A 169 28.66 -19.59 21.60
CA ASN A 169 29.77 -20.49 21.40
C ASN A 169 29.34 -21.70 20.58
N GLU A 170 29.75 -21.75 19.33
CA GLU A 170 30.35 -22.93 18.72
C GLU A 170 31.03 -22.59 17.41
N LEU A 171 32.29 -22.22 17.56
CA LEU A 171 33.32 -22.42 16.57
C LEU A 171 33.56 -23.93 16.44
N LEU A 172 33.35 -24.49 15.26
CA LEU A 172 34.02 -25.70 14.84
C LEU A 172 34.52 -25.58 13.41
N ASP A 173 35.85 -25.34 13.34
CA ASP A 173 36.70 -25.69 12.24
C ASP A 173 36.45 -27.12 11.76
N THR A 174 36.33 -27.28 10.47
CA THR A 174 36.78 -28.52 9.80
C THR A 174 37.37 -28.17 8.44
N ASP A 175 38.68 -27.93 8.47
CA ASP A 175 39.58 -28.28 7.36
C ASP A 175 39.46 -29.79 7.07
N ASN A 176 39.42 -30.13 5.80
CA ASN A 176 40.09 -31.28 5.14
C ASN A 176 39.54 -31.41 3.72
N ASN A 177 40.32 -31.04 2.70
CA ASN A 177 41.46 -31.69 2.12
C ASN A 177 41.09 -32.77 1.07
N ILE A 178 41.63 -32.56 -0.13
CA ILE A 178 42.16 -33.53 -1.09
C ILE A 178 41.19 -34.31 -2.02
N TYR A 179 41.20 -34.05 -3.25
CA TYR A 179 41.76 -34.58 -4.53
C TYR A 179 41.07 -33.92 -5.73
#